data_c52a348d385377d2dfe46d7143672d39
#
_entry.id   c52a348d385377d2dfe46d7143672d39
#
_cell.length_a   1.000
_cell.length_b   1.000
_cell.length_c   1.000
_cell.angle_alpha   90.00
_cell.angle_beta   90.00
_cell.angle_gamma   90.00
#
_symmetry.space_group_name_H-M   'P 1'
#
loop_
_entity.id
_entity.type
_entity.pdbx_description
1 polymer ?
#
loop_
_entity_poly.entity_id
_entity_poly.type
_entity_poly.pdbx_seq_one_letter_code
_entity_poly.pdbx_strand_id
1 'polypeptide(L)'
;MSTFDELVAEGAAVPTEGWDFSWFAGRATEQRPSWGYAKLLADRMAKSQAALDIQTGGGEVLATVPVAPPVVAATESWRPNLEIASRNLAKFNATVVEADDRADLPFPTDNFDLVVSRHPVAVRWDEVRRVLRPNGTYLAQHVGSGTVRELHEFMESQPYPAGPPANPLVTTSGASPIEAVTAAESAGLEVLDLRQEALRMEFHDIAAVVYFLRKVIWIVPGFTVAAYRERLAKLHDFIERHGPFVSYSQRFLLEARTTG
;
A
#
# COMPACT_ATOMS: atom_id res chain seq x y z
N MET A 1 -16.98 16.08 26.14
CA MET A 1 -16.19 14.96 25.62
C MET A 1 -17.15 13.94 25.10
N SER A 2 -16.91 13.40 23.90
CA SER A 2 -17.73 12.32 23.35
C SER A 2 -17.50 11.05 24.14
N THR A 3 -18.55 10.27 24.37
CA THR A 3 -18.46 8.99 25.08
C THR A 3 -17.81 7.92 24.19
N PHE A 4 -17.32 6.84 24.79
CA PHE A 4 -16.82 5.67 24.05
C PHE A 4 -17.80 5.18 22.98
N ASP A 5 -19.09 5.08 23.34
CA ASP A 5 -20.11 4.58 22.41
C ASP A 5 -20.37 5.53 21.23
N GLU A 6 -20.36 6.83 21.47
CA GLU A 6 -20.48 7.84 20.41
C GLU A 6 -19.31 7.78 19.45
N LEU A 7 -18.07 7.70 19.95
CA LEU A 7 -16.87 7.60 19.12
C LEU A 7 -16.84 6.30 18.30
N VAL A 8 -17.20 5.16 18.91
CA VAL A 8 -17.27 3.89 18.20
C VAL A 8 -18.34 3.93 17.11
N ALA A 9 -19.52 4.49 17.40
CA ALA A 9 -20.58 4.64 16.41
C ALA A 9 -20.15 5.57 15.26
N GLU A 10 -19.45 6.67 15.58
CA GLU A 10 -18.91 7.59 14.58
C GLU A 10 -17.92 6.89 13.65
N GLY A 11 -16.90 6.22 14.18
CA GLY A 11 -15.93 5.47 13.38
C GLY A 11 -16.54 4.32 12.58
N ALA A 12 -17.62 3.70 13.11
CA ALA A 12 -18.37 2.65 12.43
C ALA A 12 -19.25 3.16 11.27
N ALA A 13 -19.66 4.42 11.31
CA ALA A 13 -20.51 5.01 10.28
C ALA A 13 -19.74 5.55 9.07
N VAL A 14 -18.41 5.74 9.16
CA VAL A 14 -17.61 6.28 8.07
C VAL A 14 -17.58 5.29 6.90
N PRO A 15 -17.85 5.73 5.65
CA PRO A 15 -17.72 4.89 4.46
C PRO A 15 -16.27 4.39 4.28
N THR A 16 -16.13 3.13 3.85
CA THR A 16 -14.80 2.50 3.68
C THR A 16 -14.38 2.33 2.22
N GLU A 17 -15.24 2.70 1.27
CA GLU A 17 -14.96 2.63 -0.17
C GLU A 17 -13.82 3.57 -0.57
N GLY A 18 -13.04 3.16 -1.55
CA GLY A 18 -11.87 3.91 -2.06
C GLY A 18 -10.72 4.00 -1.05
N TRP A 19 -9.73 4.81 -1.38
CA TRP A 19 -8.53 5.03 -0.57
C TRP A 19 -8.41 6.48 -0.06
N ASP A 20 -9.55 7.15 0.16
CA ASP A 20 -9.55 8.45 0.85
C ASP A 20 -9.36 8.25 2.36
N PHE A 21 -8.34 8.90 2.90
CA PHE A 21 -7.97 8.92 4.32
C PHE A 21 -8.18 10.32 4.95
N SER A 22 -8.84 11.23 4.25
CA SER A 22 -9.02 12.62 4.72
C SER A 22 -9.75 12.72 6.05
N TRP A 23 -10.63 11.77 6.36
CA TRP A 23 -11.36 11.70 7.61
C TRP A 23 -10.45 11.56 8.86
N PHE A 24 -9.22 11.07 8.67
CA PHE A 24 -8.24 10.99 9.76
C PHE A 24 -7.66 12.34 10.18
N ALA A 25 -7.92 13.43 9.45
CA ALA A 25 -7.40 14.74 9.79
C ALA A 25 -7.75 15.15 11.24
N GLY A 26 -6.73 15.35 12.08
CA GLY A 26 -6.87 15.65 13.50
C GLY A 26 -7.17 14.44 14.40
N ARG A 27 -7.39 13.23 13.85
CA ARG A 27 -7.73 12.00 14.59
C ARG A 27 -6.66 10.93 14.54
N ALA A 28 -5.90 10.89 13.44
CA ALA A 28 -4.72 10.04 13.32
C ALA A 28 -3.66 10.72 12.47
N THR A 29 -2.41 10.35 12.69
CA THR A 29 -1.28 10.82 11.90
C THR A 29 -0.41 9.64 11.45
N GLU A 30 0.25 9.77 10.30
CA GLU A 30 1.29 8.87 9.85
C GLU A 30 2.44 9.69 9.29
N GLN A 31 3.66 9.41 9.73
CA GLN A 31 4.86 9.98 9.14
C GLN A 31 4.99 9.59 7.67
N ARG A 32 5.61 10.44 6.89
CA ARG A 32 5.92 10.13 5.48
C ARG A 32 7.36 9.62 5.35
N PRO A 33 7.60 8.65 4.46
CA PRO A 33 8.97 8.19 4.21
C PRO A 33 9.86 9.32 3.71
N SER A 34 11.12 9.33 4.16
CA SER A 34 12.10 10.38 3.82
C SER A 34 12.45 10.42 2.33
N TRP A 35 12.28 9.32 1.61
CA TRP A 35 12.62 9.25 0.17
C TRP A 35 11.66 9.98 -0.76
N GLY A 36 10.45 10.35 -0.32
CA GLY A 36 9.51 11.11 -1.13
C GLY A 36 9.10 10.40 -2.42
N TYR A 37 8.38 9.26 -2.32
CA TYR A 37 8.03 8.40 -3.47
C TYR A 37 7.46 9.17 -4.68
N ALA A 38 6.53 10.11 -4.46
CA ALA A 38 5.94 10.88 -5.54
C ALA A 38 6.98 11.68 -6.36
N LYS A 39 8.03 12.18 -5.70
CA LYS A 39 9.15 12.87 -6.38
C LYS A 39 9.98 11.88 -7.20
N LEU A 40 10.34 10.74 -6.60
CA LEU A 40 11.08 9.70 -7.32
C LEU A 40 10.29 9.21 -8.54
N LEU A 41 8.99 8.97 -8.37
CA LEU A 41 8.08 8.61 -9.46
C LEU A 41 8.13 9.66 -10.58
N ALA A 42 7.95 10.94 -10.25
CA ALA A 42 7.98 12.02 -11.23
C ALA A 42 9.32 12.09 -11.99
N ASP A 43 10.44 11.93 -11.26
CA ASP A 43 11.79 11.95 -11.85
C ASP A 43 12.03 10.75 -12.80
N ARG A 44 11.45 9.58 -12.54
CA ARG A 44 11.54 8.40 -13.42
C ARG A 44 10.59 8.52 -14.60
N MET A 45 9.34 8.93 -14.39
CA MET A 45 8.36 9.13 -15.45
C MET A 45 8.82 10.14 -16.51
N ALA A 46 9.41 11.26 -16.09
CA ALA A 46 9.90 12.28 -17.00
C ALA A 46 11.05 11.81 -17.93
N LYS A 47 11.72 10.71 -17.58
CA LYS A 47 12.86 10.15 -18.35
C LYS A 47 12.48 8.92 -19.17
N SER A 48 11.27 8.40 -18.97
CA SER A 48 10.80 7.18 -19.60
C SER A 48 10.10 7.45 -20.93
N GLN A 49 10.01 6.42 -21.77
CA GLN A 49 9.24 6.43 -23.03
C GLN A 49 7.93 5.64 -22.89
N ALA A 50 7.95 4.59 -22.09
CA ALA A 50 6.79 3.73 -21.84
C ALA A 50 6.78 3.25 -20.39
N ALA A 51 5.78 3.63 -19.61
CA ALA A 51 5.65 3.28 -18.21
C ALA A 51 4.38 2.47 -17.93
N LEU A 52 4.50 1.51 -17.01
CA LEU A 52 3.40 0.73 -16.47
C LEU A 52 3.32 0.94 -14.95
N ASP A 53 2.13 1.29 -14.45
CA ASP A 53 1.83 1.33 -13.02
C ASP A 53 1.00 0.09 -12.65
N ILE A 54 1.59 -0.82 -11.88
CA ILE A 54 0.94 -2.08 -11.48
C ILE A 54 0.17 -1.85 -10.19
N GLN A 55 -1.11 -2.28 -10.15
CA GLN A 55 -2.01 -2.12 -9.00
C GLN A 55 -2.14 -0.65 -8.58
N THR A 56 -2.52 0.17 -9.57
CA THR A 56 -2.50 1.63 -9.46
C THR A 56 -3.49 2.20 -8.44
N GLY A 57 -4.44 1.38 -7.94
CA GLY A 57 -5.56 1.88 -7.15
C GLY A 57 -6.45 2.79 -8.00
N GLY A 58 -6.85 3.92 -7.46
CA GLY A 58 -7.56 4.96 -8.23
C GLY A 58 -6.66 5.84 -9.10
N GLY A 59 -5.37 5.52 -9.22
CA GLY A 59 -4.42 6.30 -10.03
C GLY A 59 -4.04 7.66 -9.42
N GLU A 60 -4.42 7.95 -8.17
CA GLU A 60 -4.24 9.27 -7.55
C GLU A 60 -2.77 9.68 -7.50
N VAL A 61 -1.87 8.76 -7.17
CA VAL A 61 -0.43 9.06 -7.06
C VAL A 61 0.19 9.25 -8.43
N LEU A 62 -0.11 8.36 -9.38
CA LEU A 62 0.37 8.52 -10.76
C LEU A 62 -0.16 9.81 -11.38
N ALA A 63 -1.39 10.19 -11.09
CA ALA A 63 -1.97 11.45 -11.56
C ALA A 63 -1.24 12.71 -11.05
N THR A 64 -0.40 12.62 -10.01
CA THR A 64 0.35 13.80 -9.52
C THR A 64 1.59 14.12 -10.33
N VAL A 65 2.06 13.22 -11.21
CA VAL A 65 3.27 13.48 -11.98
C VAL A 65 3.07 14.65 -12.96
N PRO A 66 4.02 15.58 -13.03
CA PRO A 66 3.88 16.75 -13.89
C PRO A 66 4.13 16.43 -15.37
N VAL A 67 4.96 15.43 -15.63
CA VAL A 67 5.34 14.99 -16.99
C VAL A 67 5.24 13.48 -17.05
N ALA A 68 4.36 12.97 -17.90
CA ALA A 68 4.22 11.56 -18.19
C ALA A 68 4.96 11.17 -19.48
N PRO A 69 5.42 9.92 -19.62
CA PRO A 69 5.99 9.44 -20.87
C PRO A 69 4.92 9.35 -21.97
N PRO A 70 5.33 9.23 -23.26
CA PRO A 70 4.40 9.09 -24.37
C PRO A 70 3.44 7.91 -24.27
N VAL A 71 3.88 6.82 -23.61
CA VAL A 71 3.05 5.64 -23.37
C VAL A 71 2.91 5.43 -21.86
N VAL A 72 1.66 5.45 -21.39
CA VAL A 72 1.30 5.15 -20.00
C VAL A 72 0.28 4.04 -19.98
N ALA A 73 0.55 3.02 -19.21
CA ALA A 73 -0.41 1.96 -18.89
C ALA A 73 -0.55 1.77 -17.38
N ALA A 74 -1.68 1.27 -16.94
CA ALA A 74 -1.91 0.92 -15.54
C ALA A 74 -2.76 -0.34 -15.43
N THR A 75 -2.55 -1.12 -14.35
CA THR A 75 -3.42 -2.24 -14.01
C THR A 75 -4.13 -2.00 -12.68
N GLU A 76 -5.33 -2.54 -12.56
CA GLU A 76 -6.11 -2.56 -11.33
C GLU A 76 -7.03 -3.78 -11.32
N SER A 77 -7.13 -4.46 -10.18
CA SER A 77 -7.94 -5.68 -10.04
C SER A 77 -9.37 -5.39 -9.56
N TRP A 78 -9.55 -4.31 -8.81
CA TRP A 78 -10.85 -3.97 -8.24
C TRP A 78 -11.59 -2.95 -9.10
N ARG A 79 -12.71 -3.38 -9.69
CA ARG A 79 -13.48 -2.58 -10.67
C ARG A 79 -13.84 -1.16 -10.24
N PRO A 80 -14.26 -0.88 -9.00
CA PRO A 80 -14.52 0.50 -8.59
C PRO A 80 -13.29 1.41 -8.70
N ASN A 81 -12.10 0.90 -8.38
CA ASN A 81 -10.85 1.64 -8.58
C ASN A 81 -10.48 1.80 -10.05
N LEU A 82 -10.74 0.77 -10.88
CA LEU A 82 -10.47 0.81 -12.31
C LEU A 82 -11.14 2.02 -13.00
N GLU A 83 -12.42 2.27 -12.65
CA GLU A 83 -13.17 3.42 -13.18
C GLU A 83 -12.59 4.76 -12.68
N ILE A 84 -12.17 4.82 -11.42
CA ILE A 84 -11.53 6.00 -10.84
C ILE A 84 -10.19 6.26 -11.52
N ALA A 85 -9.36 5.22 -11.66
CA ALA A 85 -8.05 5.31 -12.34
C ALA A 85 -8.20 5.76 -13.79
N SER A 86 -9.16 5.20 -14.52
CA SER A 86 -9.43 5.59 -15.90
C SER A 86 -9.74 7.08 -16.03
N ARG A 87 -10.52 7.64 -15.10
CA ARG A 87 -10.82 9.08 -15.07
C ARG A 87 -9.59 9.93 -14.69
N ASN A 88 -8.89 9.53 -13.64
CA ASN A 88 -7.75 10.28 -13.12
C ASN A 88 -6.56 10.32 -14.09
N LEU A 89 -6.37 9.23 -14.84
CA LEU A 89 -5.25 9.07 -15.78
C LEU A 89 -5.59 9.44 -17.22
N ALA A 90 -6.84 9.82 -17.50
CA ALA A 90 -7.29 10.26 -18.83
C ALA A 90 -6.43 11.41 -19.41
N LYS A 91 -5.94 12.30 -18.55
CA LYS A 91 -5.06 13.41 -18.95
C LYS A 91 -3.72 12.97 -19.56
N PHE A 92 -3.31 11.73 -19.34
CA PHE A 92 -2.09 11.11 -19.90
C PHE A 92 -2.40 10.19 -21.09
N ASN A 93 -3.66 10.09 -21.53
CA ASN A 93 -4.11 9.06 -22.47
C ASN A 93 -3.74 7.63 -22.03
N ALA A 94 -3.71 7.38 -20.72
CA ALA A 94 -3.28 6.11 -20.18
C ALA A 94 -4.24 4.97 -20.53
N THR A 95 -3.67 3.81 -20.87
CA THR A 95 -4.42 2.56 -21.01
C THR A 95 -4.57 1.91 -19.64
N VAL A 96 -5.77 1.96 -19.05
CA VAL A 96 -6.04 1.30 -17.76
C VAL A 96 -6.75 -0.03 -18.02
N VAL A 97 -6.19 -1.13 -17.49
CA VAL A 97 -6.63 -2.50 -17.77
C VAL A 97 -6.98 -3.22 -16.49
N GLU A 98 -8.13 -3.92 -16.50
CA GLU A 98 -8.47 -4.83 -15.41
C GLU A 98 -7.53 -6.05 -15.47
N ALA A 99 -6.79 -6.30 -14.38
CA ALA A 99 -5.89 -7.44 -14.27
C ALA A 99 -5.86 -7.94 -12.82
N ASP A 100 -5.95 -9.25 -12.63
CA ASP A 100 -5.77 -9.87 -11.34
C ASP A 100 -4.30 -9.68 -10.87
N ASP A 101 -4.12 -9.39 -9.58
CA ASP A 101 -2.81 -9.06 -8.99
C ASP A 101 -1.81 -10.22 -9.07
N ARG A 102 -2.27 -11.44 -9.34
CA ARG A 102 -1.46 -12.67 -9.41
C ARG A 102 -1.45 -13.32 -10.79
N ALA A 103 -2.21 -12.78 -11.74
CA ALA A 103 -2.21 -13.26 -13.12
C ALA A 103 -1.01 -12.71 -13.92
N ASP A 104 -0.85 -13.22 -15.13
CA ASP A 104 0.08 -12.66 -16.10
C ASP A 104 -0.37 -11.25 -16.51
N LEU A 105 0.58 -10.35 -16.65
CA LEU A 105 0.29 -8.98 -17.07
C LEU A 105 -0.17 -8.96 -18.54
N PRO A 106 -1.28 -8.27 -18.86
CA PRO A 106 -1.86 -8.27 -20.21
C PRO A 106 -1.07 -7.38 -21.19
N PHE A 107 0.25 -7.46 -21.15
CA PHE A 107 1.15 -6.67 -21.99
C PHE A 107 2.23 -7.56 -22.63
N PRO A 108 2.76 -7.17 -23.81
CA PRO A 108 3.85 -7.91 -24.47
C PRO A 108 5.14 -7.92 -23.64
N THR A 109 6.02 -8.86 -23.96
CA THR A 109 7.43 -8.87 -23.49
C THR A 109 8.15 -7.61 -23.98
N ASP A 110 9.11 -7.10 -23.17
CA ASP A 110 9.96 -5.94 -23.50
C ASP A 110 9.17 -4.69 -23.96
N ASN A 111 8.05 -4.42 -23.26
CA ASN A 111 7.14 -3.34 -23.67
C ASN A 111 7.42 -2.01 -22.96
N PHE A 112 7.91 -2.03 -21.72
CA PHE A 112 8.09 -0.85 -20.89
C PHE A 112 9.55 -0.66 -20.49
N ASP A 113 9.98 0.59 -20.40
CA ASP A 113 11.28 0.95 -19.83
C ASP A 113 11.17 1.35 -18.35
N LEU A 114 9.94 1.54 -17.85
CA LEU A 114 9.66 1.78 -16.44
C LEU A 114 8.43 0.98 -15.99
N VAL A 115 8.56 0.24 -14.91
CA VAL A 115 7.45 -0.38 -14.18
C VAL A 115 7.46 0.19 -12.76
N VAL A 116 6.32 0.71 -12.31
CA VAL A 116 6.16 1.27 -10.98
C VAL A 116 5.01 0.60 -10.23
N SER A 117 5.04 0.68 -8.92
CA SER A 117 3.91 0.30 -8.07
C SER A 117 3.98 0.99 -6.72
N ARG A 118 2.83 1.28 -6.15
CA ARG A 118 2.76 1.80 -4.79
C ARG A 118 1.87 0.94 -3.92
N HIS A 119 2.47 0.28 -2.94
CA HIS A 119 1.82 -0.65 -2.03
C HIS A 119 1.20 -1.87 -2.75
N PRO A 120 1.95 -2.55 -3.62
CA PRO A 120 1.43 -3.73 -4.30
C PRO A 120 1.02 -4.80 -3.29
N VAL A 121 -0.10 -5.47 -3.55
CA VAL A 121 -0.59 -6.61 -2.76
C VAL A 121 0.27 -7.84 -3.03
N ALA A 122 0.66 -8.03 -4.29
CA ALA A 122 1.55 -9.09 -4.73
C ALA A 122 2.44 -8.59 -5.86
N VAL A 123 3.65 -9.14 -5.99
CA VAL A 123 4.54 -8.84 -7.12
C VAL A 123 4.88 -10.13 -7.85
N ARG A 124 4.51 -10.20 -9.10
CA ARG A 124 4.92 -11.23 -10.05
C ARG A 124 6.26 -10.82 -10.67
N TRP A 125 7.35 -11.18 -10.00
CA TRP A 125 8.70 -10.75 -10.41
C TRP A 125 9.10 -11.26 -11.79
N ASP A 126 8.62 -12.45 -12.16
CA ASP A 126 8.74 -13.01 -13.51
C ASP A 126 8.06 -12.15 -14.58
N GLU A 127 6.86 -11.67 -14.26
CA GLU A 127 6.09 -10.79 -15.15
C GLU A 127 6.66 -9.37 -15.21
N VAL A 128 7.10 -8.83 -14.06
CA VAL A 128 7.83 -7.55 -14.02
C VAL A 128 9.06 -7.63 -14.93
N ARG A 129 9.87 -8.72 -14.80
CA ARG A 129 11.03 -8.93 -15.67
C ARG A 129 10.63 -9.09 -17.13
N ARG A 130 9.56 -9.81 -17.41
CA ARG A 130 9.10 -10.07 -18.78
C ARG A 130 8.67 -8.81 -19.52
N VAL A 131 7.89 -7.94 -18.85
CA VAL A 131 7.36 -6.73 -19.51
C VAL A 131 8.38 -5.59 -19.58
N LEU A 132 9.44 -5.64 -18.76
CA LEU A 132 10.52 -4.66 -18.82
C LEU A 132 11.47 -4.93 -19.98
N ARG A 133 11.79 -3.87 -20.73
CA ARG A 133 12.85 -3.87 -21.76
C ARG A 133 14.22 -4.13 -21.13
N PRO A 134 15.21 -4.54 -21.91
CA PRO A 134 16.61 -4.52 -21.47
C PRO A 134 16.97 -3.14 -20.89
N ASN A 135 17.63 -3.13 -19.72
CA ASN A 135 17.94 -1.93 -18.91
C ASN A 135 16.71 -1.17 -18.38
N GLY A 136 15.51 -1.74 -18.48
CA GLY A 136 14.30 -1.17 -17.88
C GLY A 136 14.31 -1.22 -16.37
N THR A 137 13.63 -0.27 -15.73
CA THR A 137 13.64 -0.07 -14.28
C THR A 137 12.31 -0.45 -13.64
N TYR A 138 12.37 -1.16 -12.53
CA TYR A 138 11.28 -1.30 -11.56
C TYR A 138 11.51 -0.37 -10.39
N LEU A 139 10.51 0.44 -10.00
CA LEU A 139 10.55 1.29 -8.81
C LEU A 139 9.24 1.14 -8.04
N ALA A 140 9.31 0.63 -6.83
CA ALA A 140 8.11 0.50 -6.00
C ALA A 140 8.33 0.86 -4.53
N GLN A 141 7.27 1.39 -3.92
CA GLN A 141 7.16 1.52 -2.49
C GLN A 141 6.22 0.45 -1.96
N HIS A 142 6.71 -0.36 -1.06
CA HIS A 142 6.00 -1.50 -0.48
C HIS A 142 5.55 -1.21 0.96
N VAL A 143 4.51 -1.92 1.38
CA VAL A 143 4.19 -2.10 2.79
C VAL A 143 5.06 -3.24 3.32
N GLY A 144 5.84 -2.98 4.36
CA GLY A 144 6.74 -3.96 4.96
C GLY A 144 6.04 -4.85 5.99
N SER A 145 6.61 -6.03 6.20
CA SER A 145 6.15 -6.96 7.24
C SER A 145 6.20 -6.34 8.63
N GLY A 146 5.24 -6.66 9.47
CA GLY A 146 5.10 -6.07 10.81
C GLY A 146 4.52 -4.65 10.83
N THR A 147 3.95 -4.18 9.73
CA THR A 147 3.25 -2.89 9.70
C THR A 147 2.10 -2.88 10.69
N VAL A 148 2.01 -1.81 11.50
CA VAL A 148 0.95 -1.61 12.53
C VAL A 148 0.88 -2.77 13.55
N ARG A 149 2.02 -3.38 13.85
CA ARG A 149 2.15 -4.54 14.75
C ARG A 149 1.54 -4.28 16.13
N GLU A 150 1.82 -3.13 16.72
CA GLU A 150 1.42 -2.78 18.07
C GLU A 150 -0.12 -2.76 18.20
N LEU A 151 -0.81 -2.26 17.18
CA LEU A 151 -2.28 -2.28 17.14
C LEU A 151 -2.81 -3.71 16.96
N HIS A 152 -2.20 -4.49 16.05
CA HIS A 152 -2.56 -5.89 15.86
C HIS A 152 -2.42 -6.68 17.18
N GLU A 153 -1.26 -6.62 17.83
CA GLU A 153 -0.99 -7.33 19.09
C GLU A 153 -1.91 -6.90 20.21
N PHE A 154 -2.26 -5.61 20.28
CA PHE A 154 -3.24 -5.11 21.25
C PHE A 154 -4.63 -5.71 21.01
N MET A 155 -5.07 -5.75 19.75
CA MET A 155 -6.41 -6.22 19.39
C MET A 155 -6.52 -7.75 19.47
N GLU A 156 -5.51 -8.50 19.06
CA GLU A 156 -5.53 -9.98 19.07
C GLU A 156 -5.09 -10.59 20.39
N SER A 157 -4.35 -9.87 21.24
CA SER A 157 -3.66 -10.40 22.43
C SER A 157 -2.75 -11.60 22.16
N GLN A 158 -2.27 -11.68 20.95
CA GLN A 158 -1.35 -12.67 20.43
C GLN A 158 -0.14 -11.94 19.84
N PRO A 159 1.07 -12.48 20.00
CA PRO A 159 2.22 -11.95 19.28
C PRO A 159 1.94 -11.94 17.78
N TYR A 160 2.45 -10.92 17.11
CA TYR A 160 2.36 -10.84 15.67
C TYR A 160 2.96 -12.10 15.04
N PRO A 161 2.27 -12.77 14.08
CA PRO A 161 2.76 -14.02 13.50
C PRO A 161 4.14 -13.83 12.89
N ALA A 162 5.10 -14.66 13.31
CA ALA A 162 6.41 -14.73 12.69
C ALA A 162 6.31 -15.61 11.45
N GLY A 163 6.52 -15.03 10.27
CA GLY A 163 6.52 -15.76 9.00
C GLY A 163 5.38 -15.35 8.04
N PRO A 164 5.39 -15.90 6.81
CA PRO A 164 4.32 -15.64 5.87
C PRO A 164 2.99 -16.17 6.41
N PRO A 165 1.87 -15.47 6.16
CA PRO A 165 0.56 -15.88 6.66
C PRO A 165 0.18 -17.25 6.12
N ALA A 166 -0.38 -18.09 6.98
CA ALA A 166 -0.85 -19.42 6.60
C ALA A 166 -1.99 -19.39 5.55
N ASN A 167 -2.65 -18.25 5.39
CA ASN A 167 -3.61 -18.01 4.33
C ASN A 167 -3.06 -16.98 3.33
N PRO A 168 -2.76 -17.36 2.08
CA PRO A 168 -2.25 -16.45 1.06
C PRO A 168 -3.26 -15.36 0.65
N LEU A 169 -4.53 -15.46 1.05
CA LEU A 169 -5.54 -14.42 0.86
C LEU A 169 -5.55 -13.39 2.01
N VAL A 170 -4.92 -13.71 3.13
CA VAL A 170 -4.72 -12.82 4.25
C VAL A 170 -3.24 -12.47 4.26
N THR A 171 -2.83 -11.59 3.37
CA THR A 171 -1.52 -10.93 3.45
C THR A 171 -1.58 -9.95 4.63
N THR A 172 -1.68 -10.50 5.84
CA THR A 172 -1.34 -9.73 7.02
C THR A 172 0.09 -9.30 6.83
N SER A 173 0.26 -8.01 6.57
CA SER A 173 1.52 -7.39 6.80
C SER A 173 2.65 -7.52 5.77
N GLY A 174 2.41 -7.14 4.56
CA GLY A 174 3.50 -6.65 3.72
C GLY A 174 4.61 -7.68 3.41
N ALA A 175 5.36 -7.41 2.37
CA ALA A 175 6.50 -8.22 1.97
C ALA A 175 7.67 -8.04 2.96
N SER A 176 8.45 -9.09 3.18
CA SER A 176 9.78 -8.94 3.76
C SER A 176 10.69 -8.27 2.72
N PRO A 177 11.39 -7.18 3.06
CA PRO A 177 12.34 -6.55 2.14
C PRO A 177 13.40 -7.51 1.60
N ILE A 178 13.89 -8.42 2.43
CA ILE A 178 14.89 -9.42 2.04
C ILE A 178 14.31 -10.43 1.05
N GLU A 179 13.08 -10.91 1.29
CA GLU A 179 12.38 -11.81 0.37
C GLU A 179 12.09 -11.14 -0.97
N ALA A 180 11.72 -9.85 -0.95
CA ALA A 180 11.50 -9.08 -2.17
C ALA A 180 12.78 -8.93 -3.01
N VAL A 181 13.91 -8.63 -2.37
CA VAL A 181 15.23 -8.59 -3.02
C VAL A 181 15.58 -9.96 -3.62
N THR A 182 15.51 -11.03 -2.83
CA THR A 182 15.83 -12.38 -3.27
C THR A 182 14.96 -12.80 -4.46
N ALA A 183 13.67 -12.48 -4.43
CA ALA A 183 12.74 -12.82 -5.50
C ALA A 183 13.00 -11.99 -6.78
N ALA A 184 13.31 -10.71 -6.65
CA ALA A 184 13.69 -9.86 -7.77
C ALA A 184 14.97 -10.36 -8.46
N GLU A 185 16.02 -10.66 -7.67
CA GLU A 185 17.29 -11.19 -8.18
C GLU A 185 17.10 -12.56 -8.84
N SER A 186 16.29 -13.44 -8.24
CA SER A 186 15.97 -14.76 -8.80
C SER A 186 15.22 -14.66 -10.14
N ALA A 187 14.48 -13.58 -10.36
CA ALA A 187 13.81 -13.29 -11.63
C ALA A 187 14.73 -12.61 -12.67
N GLY A 188 16.00 -12.35 -12.34
CA GLY A 188 16.97 -11.73 -13.25
C GLY A 188 16.95 -10.20 -13.24
N LEU A 189 16.54 -9.60 -12.12
CA LEU A 189 16.64 -8.16 -11.89
C LEU A 189 17.85 -7.87 -10.98
N GLU A 190 18.62 -6.84 -11.30
CA GLU A 190 19.66 -6.28 -10.44
C GLU A 190 19.03 -5.26 -9.49
N VAL A 191 19.12 -5.49 -8.17
CA VAL A 191 18.63 -4.52 -7.18
C VAL A 191 19.63 -3.39 -7.02
N LEU A 192 19.19 -2.16 -7.27
CA LEU A 192 20.00 -0.94 -7.27
C LEU A 192 19.88 -0.16 -5.96
N ASP A 193 18.70 -0.19 -5.34
CA ASP A 193 18.41 0.56 -4.11
C ASP A 193 17.37 -0.17 -3.26
N LEU A 194 17.64 -0.23 -1.96
CA LEU A 194 16.71 -0.72 -0.95
C LEU A 194 16.75 0.22 0.25
N ARG A 195 15.62 0.87 0.54
CA ARG A 195 15.47 1.73 1.72
C ARG A 195 14.32 1.23 2.57
N GLN A 196 14.46 1.30 3.89
CA GLN A 196 13.44 0.83 4.83
C GLN A 196 13.23 1.87 5.93
N GLU A 197 11.99 2.13 6.29
CA GLU A 197 11.63 3.01 7.39
C GLU A 197 10.42 2.49 8.17
N ALA A 198 10.50 2.65 9.50
CA ALA A 198 9.37 2.50 10.40
C ALA A 198 8.76 3.89 10.63
N LEU A 199 7.56 4.11 10.12
CA LEU A 199 6.88 5.39 10.15
C LEU A 199 5.94 5.44 11.35
N ARG A 200 6.15 6.40 12.23
CA ARG A 200 5.30 6.56 13.41
C ARG A 200 3.88 6.93 13.01
N MET A 201 2.93 6.14 13.48
CA MET A 201 1.49 6.36 13.42
C MET A 201 0.95 6.66 14.79
N GLU A 202 0.00 7.59 14.88
CA GLU A 202 -0.69 7.93 16.11
C GLU A 202 -2.20 7.88 15.89
N PHE A 203 -2.91 7.23 16.80
CA PHE A 203 -4.36 7.25 16.88
C PHE A 203 -4.77 8.07 18.11
N HIS A 204 -5.43 9.19 17.88
CA HIS A 204 -5.78 10.15 18.92
C HIS A 204 -7.11 9.83 19.61
N ASP A 205 -7.96 9.03 18.96
CA ASP A 205 -9.24 8.58 19.50
C ASP A 205 -9.62 7.19 18.98
N ILE A 206 -10.60 6.58 19.66
CA ILE A 206 -11.05 5.22 19.31
C ILE A 206 -11.87 5.19 18.01
N ALA A 207 -12.47 6.30 17.58
CA ALA A 207 -13.18 6.37 16.31
C ALA A 207 -12.20 6.18 15.13
N ALA A 208 -11.01 6.77 15.23
CA ALA A 208 -9.94 6.59 14.25
C ALA A 208 -9.49 5.11 14.17
N VAL A 209 -9.34 4.44 15.31
CA VAL A 209 -8.99 3.01 15.34
C VAL A 209 -10.08 2.17 14.68
N VAL A 210 -11.34 2.39 15.02
CA VAL A 210 -12.48 1.66 14.43
C VAL A 210 -12.53 1.85 12.92
N TYR A 211 -12.43 3.08 12.45
CA TYR A 211 -12.42 3.36 11.02
C TYR A 211 -11.22 2.73 10.32
N PHE A 212 -10.02 2.82 10.91
CA PHE A 212 -8.80 2.22 10.36
C PHE A 212 -8.95 0.70 10.20
N LEU A 213 -9.38 -0.02 11.23
CA LEU A 213 -9.52 -1.48 11.20
C LEU A 213 -10.62 -1.95 10.24
N ARG A 214 -11.65 -1.14 9.99
CA ARG A 214 -12.68 -1.41 8.98
C ARG A 214 -12.19 -1.15 7.55
N LYS A 215 -11.29 -0.20 7.37
CA LYS A 215 -10.75 0.17 6.07
C LYS A 215 -9.54 -0.69 5.68
N VAL A 216 -8.69 -1.03 6.63
CA VAL A 216 -7.44 -1.79 6.44
C VAL A 216 -7.63 -3.19 7.04
N ILE A 217 -8.54 -3.95 6.42
CA ILE A 217 -9.12 -5.20 6.95
C ILE A 217 -8.09 -6.31 7.23
N TRP A 218 -6.90 -6.22 6.65
CA TRP A 218 -5.84 -7.22 6.84
C TRP A 218 -5.03 -7.02 8.12
N ILE A 219 -5.16 -5.88 8.80
CA ILE A 219 -4.45 -5.66 10.08
C ILE A 219 -5.04 -6.53 11.19
N VAL A 220 -6.36 -6.61 11.27
CA VAL A 220 -7.08 -7.51 12.19
C VAL A 220 -8.15 -8.25 11.38
N PRO A 221 -7.81 -9.41 10.79
CA PRO A 221 -8.72 -10.16 9.95
C PRO A 221 -9.99 -10.57 10.70
N GLY A 222 -11.15 -10.31 10.08
CA GLY A 222 -12.44 -10.59 10.71
C GLY A 222 -12.87 -9.56 11.76
N PHE A 223 -12.21 -8.39 11.82
CA PHE A 223 -12.61 -7.32 12.72
C PHE A 223 -14.08 -6.93 12.55
N THR A 224 -14.80 -6.94 13.67
CA THR A 224 -16.11 -6.29 13.78
C THR A 224 -16.17 -5.54 15.11
N VAL A 225 -16.86 -4.41 15.14
CA VAL A 225 -17.02 -3.63 16.37
C VAL A 225 -17.60 -4.48 17.49
N ALA A 226 -18.58 -5.34 17.20
CA ALA A 226 -19.23 -6.18 18.19
C ALA A 226 -18.27 -7.21 18.82
N ALA A 227 -17.49 -7.91 17.99
CA ALA A 227 -16.55 -8.93 18.45
C ALA A 227 -15.38 -8.35 19.26
N TYR A 228 -14.97 -7.13 18.93
CA TYR A 228 -13.79 -6.48 19.54
C TYR A 228 -14.13 -5.39 20.56
N ARG A 229 -15.42 -5.26 20.96
CA ARG A 229 -15.89 -4.16 21.82
C ARG A 229 -15.08 -4.02 23.12
N GLU A 230 -14.78 -5.11 23.80
CA GLU A 230 -13.99 -5.06 25.05
C GLU A 230 -12.55 -4.58 24.81
N ARG A 231 -11.95 -4.95 23.67
CA ARG A 231 -10.61 -4.50 23.29
C ARG A 231 -10.61 -3.02 22.94
N LEU A 232 -11.62 -2.60 22.18
CA LEU A 232 -11.81 -1.18 21.84
C LEU A 232 -12.01 -0.33 23.10
N ALA A 233 -12.76 -0.82 24.11
CA ALA A 233 -12.92 -0.10 25.37
C ALA A 233 -11.58 0.03 26.13
N LYS A 234 -10.78 -1.04 26.20
CA LYS A 234 -9.45 -1.00 26.82
C LYS A 234 -8.50 -0.04 26.09
N LEU A 235 -8.57 -0.01 24.75
CA LEU A 235 -7.76 0.89 23.94
C LEU A 235 -8.20 2.35 24.10
N HIS A 236 -9.50 2.59 24.17
CA HIS A 236 -10.03 3.90 24.48
C HIS A 236 -9.54 4.41 25.85
N ASP A 237 -9.69 3.58 26.90
CA ASP A 237 -9.18 3.87 28.24
C ASP A 237 -7.67 4.14 28.26
N PHE A 238 -6.90 3.44 27.41
CA PHE A 238 -5.48 3.67 27.27
C PHE A 238 -5.22 5.06 26.65
N ILE A 239 -5.92 5.40 25.55
CA ILE A 239 -5.75 6.69 24.87
C ILE A 239 -6.14 7.85 25.80
N GLU A 240 -7.24 7.73 26.54
CA GLU A 240 -7.69 8.79 27.47
C GLU A 240 -6.67 9.03 28.62
N ARG A 241 -5.97 7.99 29.07
CA ARG A 241 -5.03 8.11 30.20
C ARG A 241 -3.62 8.45 29.79
N HIS A 242 -3.17 8.01 28.60
CA HIS A 242 -1.76 8.05 28.20
C HIS A 242 -1.50 8.90 26.96
N GLY A 243 -2.55 9.42 26.31
CA GLY A 243 -2.45 10.08 25.03
C GLY A 243 -2.51 9.12 23.86
N PRO A 244 -2.19 9.58 22.64
CA PRO A 244 -2.39 8.81 21.42
C PRO A 244 -1.78 7.41 21.48
N PHE A 245 -2.51 6.42 20.94
CA PHE A 245 -1.94 5.10 20.74
C PHE A 245 -0.95 5.13 19.57
N VAL A 246 0.27 4.70 19.83
CA VAL A 246 1.37 4.72 18.85
C VAL A 246 1.57 3.36 18.25
N SER A 247 1.66 3.32 16.93
CA SER A 247 2.05 2.13 16.17
C SER A 247 3.00 2.54 15.05
N TYR A 248 3.60 1.57 14.36
CA TYR A 248 4.56 1.85 13.29
C TYR A 248 4.17 1.18 11.98
N SER A 249 4.04 2.00 10.96
CA SER A 249 3.82 1.56 9.59
C SER A 249 5.17 1.25 8.95
N GLN A 250 5.38 -0.01 8.56
CA GLN A 250 6.62 -0.42 7.90
C GLN A 250 6.54 -0.12 6.42
N ARG A 251 7.54 0.56 5.86
CA ARG A 251 7.65 0.83 4.42
C ARG A 251 9.04 0.50 3.93
N PHE A 252 9.11 0.02 2.69
CA PHE A 252 10.39 -0.02 1.99
C PHE A 252 10.24 0.42 0.54
N LEU A 253 11.28 1.04 0.03
CA LEU A 253 11.46 1.37 -1.37
C LEU A 253 12.41 0.33 -1.98
N LEU A 254 12.06 -0.18 -3.15
CA LEU A 254 12.92 -1.04 -3.93
C LEU A 254 13.02 -0.50 -5.35
N GLU A 255 14.26 -0.29 -5.82
CA GLU A 255 14.56 -0.01 -7.21
C GLU A 255 15.42 -1.14 -7.76
N ALA A 256 15.01 -1.71 -8.89
CA ALA A 256 15.73 -2.78 -9.57
C ALA A 256 15.74 -2.55 -11.08
N ARG A 257 16.65 -3.22 -11.79
CA ARG A 257 16.84 -3.06 -13.23
C ARG A 257 17.01 -4.42 -13.90
N THR A 258 16.49 -4.55 -15.12
CA THR A 258 16.83 -5.69 -15.97
C THR A 258 18.27 -5.54 -16.47
N THR A 259 19.05 -6.61 -16.38
CA THR A 259 20.35 -6.68 -17.08
C THR A 259 20.13 -6.77 -18.57
N GLY A 260 20.97 -6.09 -19.33
CA GLY A 260 20.93 -6.05 -20.81
C GLY A 260 21.22 -7.38 -21.47
#